data_83e690e9bf7cd5eabd917a59a4d513af
#
_entry.id   83e690e9bf7cd5eabd917a59a4d513af
#
_cell.length_a   1.000
_cell.length_b   1.000
_cell.length_c   1.000
_cell.angle_alpha   90.00
_cell.angle_beta   90.00
_cell.angle_gamma   90.00
#
_symmetry.space_group_name_H-M   'P 1'
#
loop_
_entity.id
_entity.type
_entity.pdbx_description
1 polymer ?
#
loop_
_entity_poly.entity_id
_entity_poly.type
_entity_poly.pdbx_seq_one_letter_code
_entity_poly.pdbx_strand_id
1 'polypeptide(L)'
;MRHRVAGRKFGLPSDQRMALLKGLLRALIKHGQIETTETRAKDVRSIAEKVITTAKTNDLHARRLARRWLNDEDLVKLLFDTVAPRFASRHGGYTRITKIGYRRGDAAPMA
;
A
#
# COMPACT_ATOMS: atom_id res chain seq x y z
N MET A 1 21.03 20.03 4.63
CA MET A 1 19.57 19.99 4.42
C MET A 1 19.20 18.85 3.50
N ARG A 2 18.19 18.08 3.84
CA ARG A 2 17.74 16.93 3.06
C ARG A 2 16.45 17.27 2.31
N HIS A 3 16.46 17.08 0.99
CA HIS A 3 15.30 17.35 0.15
C HIS A 3 14.70 16.05 -0.39
N ARG A 4 13.37 15.97 -0.47
CA ARG A 4 12.64 14.83 -1.04
C ARG A 4 12.97 13.49 -0.39
N VAL A 5 13.36 13.53 0.88
CA VAL A 5 13.63 12.31 1.65
C VAL A 5 12.34 11.89 2.35
N ALA A 6 11.83 10.74 1.97
CA ALA A 6 10.58 10.22 2.52
C ALA A 6 10.72 8.73 2.85
N GLY A 7 9.84 8.25 3.72
CA GLY A 7 9.78 6.85 4.10
C GLY A 7 10.69 6.49 5.25
N ARG A 8 10.57 5.26 5.71
CA ARG A 8 11.31 4.70 6.84
C ARG A 8 12.10 3.50 6.39
N LYS A 9 13.23 3.26 7.05
CA LYS A 9 14.11 2.14 6.71
C LYS A 9 13.72 0.83 7.39
N PHE A 10 12.97 0.87 8.49
CA PHE A 10 12.53 -0.30 9.26
C PHE A 10 13.66 -1.23 9.71
N GLY A 11 14.91 -0.72 9.79
CA GLY A 11 16.06 -1.53 10.13
C GLY A 11 16.42 -2.57 9.07
N LEU A 12 15.98 -2.42 7.82
CA LEU A 12 16.13 -3.40 6.76
C LEU A 12 16.93 -2.83 5.58
N PRO A 13 17.69 -3.68 4.86
CA PRO A 13 18.25 -3.30 3.56
C PRO A 13 17.15 -2.91 2.57
N SER A 14 17.51 -2.14 1.53
CA SER A 14 16.53 -1.60 0.57
C SER A 14 15.68 -2.67 -0.12
N ASP A 15 16.27 -3.79 -0.51
CA ASP A 15 15.56 -4.87 -1.16
C ASP A 15 14.54 -5.54 -0.23
N GLN A 16 14.92 -5.79 1.03
CA GLN A 16 14.02 -6.37 2.03
C GLN A 16 12.92 -5.39 2.43
N ARG A 17 13.24 -4.12 2.54
CA ARG A 17 12.25 -3.07 2.82
C ARG A 17 11.20 -2.97 1.72
N MET A 18 11.62 -3.00 0.46
CA MET A 18 10.70 -3.00 -0.66
C MET A 18 9.84 -4.27 -0.69
N ALA A 19 10.42 -5.42 -0.39
CA ALA A 19 9.65 -6.66 -0.30
C ALA A 19 8.59 -6.61 0.80
N LEU A 20 8.92 -6.03 1.96
CA LEU A 20 7.96 -5.84 3.05
C LEU A 20 6.79 -4.96 2.61
N LEU A 21 7.06 -3.82 2.01
CA LEU A 21 6.03 -2.88 1.57
C LEU A 21 5.16 -3.48 0.46
N LYS A 22 5.76 -4.18 -0.49
CA LYS A 22 5.01 -4.87 -1.54
C LYS A 22 4.12 -5.98 -0.97
N GLY A 23 4.61 -6.71 0.03
CA GLY A 23 3.81 -7.73 0.71
C GLY A 23 2.60 -7.14 1.42
N LEU A 24 2.79 -6.03 2.13
CA LEU A 24 1.69 -5.32 2.79
C LEU A 24 0.68 -4.78 1.79
N LEU A 25 1.16 -4.22 0.68
CA LEU A 25 0.28 -3.72 -0.38
C LEU A 25 -0.55 -4.85 -1.00
N ARG A 26 0.07 -5.98 -1.30
CA ARG A 26 -0.66 -7.15 -1.83
C ARG A 26 -1.75 -7.62 -0.87
N ALA A 27 -1.43 -7.71 0.41
CA ALA A 27 -2.41 -8.11 1.42
C ALA A 27 -3.57 -7.12 1.50
N LEU A 28 -3.28 -5.83 1.45
CA LEU A 28 -4.31 -4.79 1.48
C LEU A 28 -5.26 -4.87 0.29
N ILE A 29 -4.72 -5.02 -0.91
CA ILE A 29 -5.54 -5.15 -2.12
C ILE A 29 -6.38 -6.43 -2.08
N LYS A 30 -5.79 -7.54 -1.63
CA LYS A 30 -6.47 -8.83 -1.59
C LYS A 30 -7.60 -8.87 -0.57
N HIS A 31 -7.38 -8.35 0.63
CA HIS A 31 -8.30 -8.48 1.76
C HIS A 31 -9.15 -7.24 2.02
N GLY A 32 -8.79 -6.10 1.46
CA GLY A 32 -9.50 -4.84 1.68
C GLY A 32 -9.11 -4.13 2.97
N GLN A 33 -8.62 -4.85 3.98
CA GLN A 33 -8.08 -4.26 5.20
C GLN A 33 -7.03 -5.18 5.80
N ILE A 34 -6.07 -4.59 6.49
CA ILE A 34 -5.00 -5.32 7.17
C ILE A 34 -4.73 -4.70 8.53
N GLU A 35 -4.14 -5.49 9.43
CA GLU A 35 -3.61 -5.02 10.70
C GLU A 35 -2.10 -5.09 10.67
N THR A 36 -1.44 -4.02 11.05
CA THR A 36 0.01 -3.95 11.08
C THR A 36 0.45 -2.89 12.10
N THR A 37 1.76 -2.67 12.24
CA THR A 37 2.24 -1.57 13.07
C THR A 37 1.84 -0.23 12.44
N GLU A 38 1.62 0.78 13.27
CA GLU A 38 1.19 2.10 12.82
C GLU A 38 2.18 2.71 11.81
N THR A 39 3.48 2.55 12.05
CA THR A 39 4.51 3.08 11.15
C THR A 39 4.50 2.41 9.77
N ARG A 40 4.31 1.10 9.73
CA ARG A 40 4.19 0.37 8.47
C ARG A 40 2.92 0.77 7.73
N ALA A 41 1.81 0.94 8.45
CA ALA A 41 0.55 1.39 7.86
C ALA A 41 0.71 2.75 7.19
N LYS A 42 1.39 3.70 7.84
CA LYS A 42 1.64 5.02 7.28
C LYS A 42 2.46 4.98 5.99
N ASP A 43 3.47 4.13 5.93
CA ASP A 43 4.31 4.02 4.75
C ASP A 43 3.60 3.31 3.60
N VAL A 44 2.89 2.22 3.87
CA VAL A 44 2.17 1.49 2.83
C VAL A 44 0.99 2.30 2.29
N ARG A 45 0.39 3.16 3.12
CA ARG A 45 -0.69 4.05 2.69
C ARG A 45 -0.28 4.90 1.49
N SER A 46 0.88 5.53 1.57
CA SER A 46 1.39 6.38 0.51
C SER A 46 1.52 5.62 -0.82
N ILE A 47 2.04 4.41 -0.75
CA ILE A 47 2.21 3.55 -1.93
C ILE A 47 0.85 3.08 -2.47
N ALA A 48 -0.05 2.65 -1.58
CA ALA A 48 -1.36 2.16 -1.97
C ALA A 48 -2.16 3.25 -2.69
N GLU A 49 -2.12 4.47 -2.19
CA GLU A 49 -2.84 5.57 -2.83
C GLU A 49 -2.30 5.90 -4.22
N LYS A 50 -0.98 5.86 -4.39
CA LYS A 50 -0.35 6.06 -5.70
C LYS A 50 -0.74 4.96 -6.68
N VAL A 51 -0.75 3.72 -6.24
CA VAL A 51 -1.13 2.57 -7.07
C VAL A 51 -2.59 2.65 -7.49
N ILE A 52 -3.49 3.04 -6.58
CA ILE A 52 -4.91 3.20 -6.90
C ILE A 52 -5.12 4.34 -7.89
N THR A 53 -4.45 5.47 -7.69
CA THR A 53 -4.52 6.59 -8.62
C THR A 53 -4.06 6.18 -10.02
N THR A 54 -2.96 5.44 -10.12
CA THR A 54 -2.47 4.90 -11.38
C THR A 54 -3.50 3.95 -12.02
N ALA A 55 -4.12 3.09 -11.22
CA ALA A 55 -5.11 2.13 -11.70
C ALA A 55 -6.37 2.79 -12.26
N LYS A 56 -6.71 3.98 -11.81
CA LYS A 56 -7.88 4.71 -12.32
C LYS A 56 -7.75 5.09 -13.79
N THR A 57 -6.54 5.20 -14.30
CA THR A 57 -6.28 5.47 -15.73
C THR A 57 -6.66 4.27 -16.62
N ASN A 58 -6.51 3.05 -16.13
CA ASN A 58 -6.89 1.80 -16.77
C ASN A 58 -6.37 1.62 -18.20
N ASP A 59 -5.09 1.92 -18.44
CA ASP A 59 -4.43 1.63 -19.69
C ASP A 59 -3.36 0.54 -19.50
N LEU A 60 -2.73 0.11 -20.60
CA LEU A 60 -1.70 -0.93 -20.56
C LEU A 60 -0.50 -0.50 -19.71
N HIS A 61 -0.09 0.76 -19.82
CA HIS A 61 1.02 1.29 -19.06
C HIS A 61 0.73 1.27 -17.55
N ALA A 62 -0.49 1.67 -17.15
CA ALA A 62 -0.91 1.63 -15.76
C ALA A 62 -0.88 0.20 -15.20
N ARG A 63 -1.33 -0.78 -15.98
CA ARG A 63 -1.29 -2.19 -15.58
C ARG A 63 0.14 -2.70 -15.39
N ARG A 64 1.05 -2.29 -16.23
CA ARG A 64 2.47 -2.64 -16.10
C ARG A 64 3.10 -2.02 -14.85
N LEU A 65 2.77 -0.78 -14.53
CA LEU A 65 3.25 -0.12 -13.30
C LEU A 65 2.70 -0.82 -12.05
N ALA A 66 1.41 -1.16 -12.04
CA ALA A 66 0.80 -1.87 -10.92
C ALA A 66 1.42 -3.25 -10.73
N ARG A 67 1.77 -3.94 -11.81
CA ARG A 67 2.40 -5.26 -11.75
C ARG A 67 3.76 -5.21 -11.05
N ARG A 68 4.50 -4.14 -11.20
CA ARG A 68 5.79 -3.96 -10.50
C ARG A 68 5.61 -3.99 -8.99
N TRP A 69 4.50 -3.47 -8.49
CA TRP A 69 4.21 -3.44 -7.07
C TRP A 69 3.57 -4.72 -6.58
N LEU A 70 2.65 -5.29 -7.34
CA LEU A 70 1.85 -6.43 -6.90
C LEU A 70 2.46 -7.78 -7.22
N ASN A 71 3.19 -7.91 -8.34
CA ASN A 71 3.81 -9.16 -8.80
C ASN A 71 2.84 -10.35 -8.87
N ASP A 72 1.55 -10.08 -9.07
CA ASP A 72 0.50 -11.09 -9.10
C ASP A 72 -0.59 -10.62 -10.05
N GLU A 73 -0.82 -11.38 -11.11
CA GLU A 73 -1.79 -11.00 -12.15
C GLU A 73 -3.21 -10.97 -11.62
N ASP A 74 -3.57 -11.88 -10.72
CA ASP A 74 -4.90 -11.92 -10.12
C ASP A 74 -5.17 -10.66 -9.29
N LEU A 75 -4.15 -10.19 -8.55
CA LEU A 75 -4.26 -8.95 -7.78
C LEU A 75 -4.32 -7.72 -8.68
N VAL A 76 -3.55 -7.71 -9.77
CA VAL A 76 -3.63 -6.62 -10.76
C VAL A 76 -5.04 -6.55 -11.35
N LYS A 77 -5.59 -7.69 -11.73
CA LYS A 77 -6.96 -7.78 -12.23
C LYS A 77 -7.98 -7.29 -11.20
N LEU A 78 -7.85 -7.72 -9.94
CA LEU A 78 -8.70 -7.29 -8.85
C LEU A 78 -8.62 -5.77 -8.66
N LEU A 79 -7.42 -5.21 -8.69
CA LEU A 79 -7.21 -3.77 -8.55
C LEU A 79 -7.94 -2.98 -9.63
N PHE A 80 -7.78 -3.36 -10.90
CA PHE A 80 -8.36 -2.62 -12.02
C PHE A 80 -9.86 -2.86 -12.19
N ASP A 81 -10.34 -4.08 -11.93
CA ASP A 81 -11.73 -4.44 -12.17
C ASP A 81 -12.66 -4.11 -11.00
N THR A 82 -12.15 -4.16 -9.77
CA THR A 82 -12.98 -4.03 -8.56
C THR A 82 -12.59 -2.84 -7.69
N VAL A 83 -11.30 -2.70 -7.37
CA VAL A 83 -10.85 -1.70 -6.38
C VAL A 83 -10.88 -0.29 -6.96
N ALA A 84 -10.23 -0.05 -8.08
CA ALA A 84 -10.14 1.27 -8.70
C ALA A 84 -11.51 1.88 -9.06
N PRO A 85 -12.47 1.11 -9.61
CA PRO A 85 -13.80 1.67 -9.90
C PRO A 85 -14.55 2.19 -8.68
N ARG A 86 -14.30 1.66 -7.50
CA ARG A 86 -14.93 2.14 -6.26
C ARG A 86 -14.52 3.58 -5.93
N PHE A 87 -13.36 4.01 -6.41
CA PHE A 87 -12.80 5.32 -6.10
C PHE A 87 -12.77 6.27 -7.29
N ALA A 88 -13.53 5.96 -8.34
CA ALA A 88 -13.52 6.73 -9.58
C ALA A 88 -13.85 8.20 -9.36
N SER A 89 -14.74 8.51 -8.42
CA SER A 89 -15.14 9.88 -8.11
C SER A 89 -14.30 10.56 -7.01
N ARG A 90 -13.37 9.82 -6.38
CA ARG A 90 -12.50 10.38 -5.33
C ARG A 90 -11.17 10.82 -5.92
N HIS A 91 -10.65 11.91 -5.40
CA HIS A 91 -9.36 12.48 -5.80
C HIS A 91 -8.33 12.31 -4.68
N GLY A 92 -7.97 11.07 -4.38
CA GLY A 92 -7.11 10.73 -3.25
C GLY A 92 -7.90 10.35 -2.01
N GLY A 93 -7.20 10.06 -0.90
CA GLY A 93 -7.86 9.68 0.34
C GLY A 93 -8.61 8.36 0.26
N TYR A 94 -8.05 7.38 -0.44
CA TYR A 94 -8.68 6.07 -0.65
C TYR A 94 -8.53 5.15 0.56
N THR A 95 -7.64 5.47 1.48
CA THR A 95 -7.33 4.62 2.63
C THR A 95 -7.65 5.33 3.93
N ARG A 96 -7.88 4.53 4.97
CA ARG A 96 -8.10 5.02 6.32
C ARG A 96 -7.22 4.22 7.27
N ILE A 97 -6.51 4.92 8.16
CA ILE A 97 -5.74 4.29 9.23
C ILE A 97 -6.51 4.46 10.53
N THR A 98 -6.87 3.34 11.16
CA THR A 98 -7.56 3.32 12.43
C THR A 98 -6.66 2.70 13.48
N LYS A 99 -6.33 3.45 14.52
CA LYS A 99 -5.50 2.95 15.63
C LYS A 99 -6.28 1.93 16.42
N ILE A 100 -5.69 0.76 16.68
CA ILE A 100 -6.36 -0.34 17.38
C ILE A 100 -5.75 -0.68 18.73
N GLY A 101 -4.68 0.01 19.14
CA GLY A 101 -4.05 -0.18 20.45
C GLY A 101 -2.63 -0.66 20.36
N TYR A 102 -2.21 -1.45 21.34
CA TYR A 102 -0.82 -1.88 21.47
C TYR A 102 -0.73 -3.39 21.40
N ARG A 103 0.32 -3.86 20.73
CA ARG A 103 0.57 -5.28 20.59
C ARG A 103 1.05 -5.89 21.91
N ARG A 104 0.63 -7.11 22.20
CA ARG A 104 1.14 -7.87 23.33
C ARG A 104 2.62 -8.16 23.15
N GLY A 105 3.39 -8.07 24.24
CA GLY A 105 4.80 -8.39 24.26
C GLY A 105 5.68 -7.16 24.19
N ASP A 106 5.64 -6.41 23.08
CA ASP A 106 6.51 -5.26 22.87
C ASP A 106 5.80 -3.90 22.94
N ALA A 107 4.49 -3.91 23.16
CA ALA A 107 3.66 -2.71 23.22
C ALA A 107 3.76 -1.83 21.95
N ALA A 108 4.02 -2.42 20.79
CA ALA A 108 4.07 -1.68 19.53
C ALA A 108 2.69 -1.11 19.19
N PRO A 109 2.60 0.17 18.78
CA PRO A 109 1.33 0.74 18.33
C PRO A 109 0.84 0.02 17.07
N MET A 110 -0.40 -0.43 17.10
CA MET A 110 -1.03 -1.16 15.99
C MET A 110 -2.13 -0.36 15.34
N ALA A 111 -2.30 -0.60 14.05
CA ALA A 111 -3.34 0.05 13.26
C ALA A 111 -3.88 -0.86 12.16
#